data_1b81790177522c4dda014e9e205c8f4f
#
_entry.id   1b81790177522c4dda014e9e205c8f4f
#
_cell.length_a   1.000
_cell.length_b   1.000
_cell.length_c   1.000
_cell.angle_alpha   90.00
_cell.angle_beta   90.00
_cell.angle_gamma   90.00
#
_symmetry.space_group_name_H-M   'P 1'
#
loop_
_entity.id
_entity.type
_entity.pdbx_description
1 polymer ?
#
loop_
_entity_poly.entity_id
_entity_poly.type
_entity_poly.pdbx_seq_one_letter_code
_entity_poly.pdbx_strand_id
1 'polypeptide(L)'
;MAKVLIINGSPRVNGNTSIAVREMENVFQENGVEVKTVQIGNKDIRGCIACGHCYETGKCAFDDVVNELAAEFEEADGLVVASPVYYASANATLIACLDRLFYSTHFDKRMKVGASVVCARRGGCSATFDELNKYFTISNMPDSGIWQ
;
A
#
# COMPACT_ATOMS: atom_id res chain seq x y z
N MET A 1 8.25 -0.66 -19.83
CA MET A 1 6.79 -0.57 -19.57
C MET A 1 6.63 -0.23 -18.09
N ALA A 2 5.82 0.77 -17.78
CA ALA A 2 5.61 1.14 -16.37
C ALA A 2 4.90 0.01 -15.61
N LYS A 3 5.29 -0.17 -14.35
CA LYS A 3 4.75 -1.22 -13.45
C LYS A 3 4.18 -0.59 -12.18
N VAL A 4 2.98 -0.99 -11.80
CA VAL A 4 2.31 -0.53 -10.59
C VAL A 4 2.02 -1.71 -9.66
N LEU A 5 2.40 -1.56 -8.40
CA LEU A 5 1.99 -2.47 -7.33
C LEU A 5 0.76 -1.88 -6.62
N ILE A 6 -0.29 -2.67 -6.49
CA ILE A 6 -1.46 -2.31 -5.68
C ILE A 6 -1.54 -3.21 -4.45
N ILE A 7 -1.52 -2.62 -3.27
CA ILE A 7 -1.74 -3.31 -2.00
C ILE A 7 -3.17 -3.04 -1.54
N ASN A 8 -4.02 -4.06 -1.63
CA ASN A 8 -5.42 -3.96 -1.24
C ASN A 8 -5.60 -4.42 0.21
N GLY A 9 -5.86 -3.46 1.11
CA GLY A 9 -6.11 -3.68 2.53
C GLY A 9 -7.54 -4.11 2.87
N SER A 10 -8.43 -4.28 1.90
CA SER A 10 -9.78 -4.77 2.17
C SER A 10 -9.77 -6.26 2.53
N PRO A 11 -10.50 -6.67 3.58
CA PRO A 11 -10.69 -8.09 3.89
C PRO A 11 -11.72 -8.76 2.95
N ARG A 12 -12.49 -7.97 2.20
CA ARG A 12 -13.56 -8.46 1.32
C ARG A 12 -13.09 -8.48 -0.13
N VAL A 13 -13.15 -9.65 -0.75
CA VAL A 13 -12.78 -9.82 -2.17
C VAL A 13 -13.67 -9.00 -3.11
N ASN A 14 -14.95 -8.87 -2.81
CA ASN A 14 -15.94 -8.15 -3.62
C ASN A 14 -16.55 -6.93 -2.91
N GLY A 15 -15.81 -6.33 -1.97
CA GLY A 15 -16.23 -5.10 -1.30
C GLY A 15 -15.95 -3.85 -2.15
N ASN A 16 -16.44 -2.70 -1.70
CA ASN A 16 -16.32 -1.43 -2.45
C ASN A 16 -14.87 -1.04 -2.73
N THR A 17 -13.96 -1.22 -1.76
CA THR A 17 -12.52 -0.97 -1.98
C THR A 17 -11.98 -1.85 -3.10
N SER A 18 -12.32 -3.13 -3.11
CA SER A 18 -11.86 -4.07 -4.15
C SER A 18 -12.46 -3.77 -5.52
N ILE A 19 -13.68 -3.22 -5.59
CA ILE A 19 -14.28 -2.75 -6.83
C ILE A 19 -13.49 -1.56 -7.38
N ALA A 20 -13.18 -0.58 -6.53
CA ALA A 20 -12.37 0.58 -6.93
C ALA A 20 -10.98 0.16 -7.43
N VAL A 21 -10.33 -0.80 -6.76
CA VAL A 21 -9.05 -1.37 -7.20
C VAL A 21 -9.16 -2.00 -8.58
N ARG A 22 -10.20 -2.81 -8.83
CA ARG A 22 -10.41 -3.43 -10.16
C ARG A 22 -10.60 -2.41 -11.27
N GLU A 23 -11.32 -1.31 -11.00
CA GLU A 23 -11.45 -0.23 -11.99
C GLU A 23 -10.11 0.43 -12.29
N MET A 24 -9.27 0.65 -11.27
CA MET A 24 -7.89 1.13 -11.50
C MET A 24 -7.07 0.15 -12.32
N GLU A 25 -7.15 -1.15 -12.03
CA GLU A 25 -6.47 -2.20 -12.82
C GLU A 25 -6.86 -2.14 -14.29
N ASN A 26 -8.16 -2.01 -14.57
CA ASN A 26 -8.66 -1.91 -15.94
C ASN A 26 -8.05 -0.69 -16.67
N VAL A 27 -8.10 0.48 -16.04
CA VAL A 27 -7.54 1.71 -16.60
C VAL A 27 -6.03 1.61 -16.83
N PHE A 28 -5.28 1.04 -15.90
CA PHE A 28 -3.84 0.82 -16.09
C PHE A 28 -3.55 -0.11 -17.27
N GLN A 29 -4.27 -1.23 -17.36
CA GLN A 29 -4.11 -2.21 -18.45
C GLN A 29 -4.45 -1.61 -19.81
N GLU A 30 -5.54 -0.84 -19.91
CA GLU A 30 -5.93 -0.13 -21.13
C GLU A 30 -4.87 0.88 -21.60
N ASN A 31 -4.06 1.40 -20.67
CA ASN A 31 -2.98 2.33 -20.96
C ASN A 31 -1.59 1.66 -21.03
N GLY A 32 -1.53 0.35 -21.11
CA GLY A 32 -0.28 -0.39 -21.28
C GLY A 32 0.63 -0.39 -20.04
N VAL A 33 0.06 -0.20 -18.84
CA VAL A 33 0.78 -0.28 -17.57
C VAL A 33 0.63 -1.68 -16.98
N GLU A 34 1.73 -2.31 -16.62
CA GLU A 34 1.72 -3.59 -15.92
C GLU A 34 1.23 -3.38 -14.48
N VAL A 35 0.28 -4.19 -14.03
CA VAL A 35 -0.28 -4.08 -12.68
C VAL A 35 -0.17 -5.41 -11.95
N LYS A 36 0.33 -5.34 -10.71
CA LYS A 36 0.27 -6.45 -9.77
C LYS A 36 -0.54 -6.02 -8.55
N THR A 37 -1.63 -6.72 -8.28
CA THR A 37 -2.46 -6.49 -7.09
C THR A 37 -2.29 -7.61 -6.08
N VAL A 38 -2.06 -7.24 -4.83
CA VAL A 38 -1.98 -8.18 -3.70
C VAL A 38 -2.99 -7.78 -2.64
N GLN A 39 -3.95 -8.65 -2.37
CA GLN A 39 -4.93 -8.45 -1.30
C GLN A 39 -4.36 -8.97 0.02
N ILE A 40 -4.27 -8.08 1.01
CA ILE A 40 -3.67 -8.40 2.30
C ILE A 40 -4.65 -8.25 3.49
N GLY A 41 -5.81 -7.66 3.27
CA GLY A 41 -6.73 -7.33 4.36
C GLY A 41 -7.32 -8.52 5.11
N ASN A 42 -7.25 -9.72 4.55
CA ASN A 42 -7.66 -10.98 5.15
C ASN A 42 -6.48 -11.85 5.63
N LYS A 43 -5.26 -11.34 5.58
CA LYS A 43 -4.06 -12.03 6.04
C LYS A 43 -3.74 -11.71 7.51
N ASP A 44 -3.08 -12.64 8.17
CA ASP A 44 -2.57 -12.44 9.52
C ASP A 44 -1.19 -11.77 9.43
N ILE A 45 -1.18 -10.44 9.50
CA ILE A 45 0.02 -9.62 9.43
C ILE A 45 0.20 -8.90 10.77
N ARG A 46 1.24 -9.28 11.51
CA ARG A 46 1.57 -8.61 12.76
C ARG A 46 2.29 -7.28 12.53
N GLY A 47 2.14 -6.37 13.47
CA GLY A 47 2.83 -5.08 13.47
C GLY A 47 4.35 -5.20 13.66
N CYS A 48 5.06 -4.13 13.37
CA CYS A 48 6.49 -4.00 13.62
C CYS A 48 6.78 -4.06 15.14
N ILE A 49 7.80 -4.80 15.52
CA ILE A 49 8.25 -4.92 16.92
C ILE A 49 9.56 -4.16 17.20
N ALA A 50 9.99 -3.32 16.25
CA ALA A 50 11.21 -2.51 16.36
C ALA A 50 12.48 -3.32 16.70
N CYS A 51 12.60 -4.54 16.20
CA CYS A 51 13.73 -5.43 16.48
C CYS A 51 15.04 -5.01 15.80
N GLY A 52 15.01 -4.10 14.84
CA GLY A 52 16.20 -3.61 14.12
C GLY A 52 16.79 -4.56 13.07
N HIS A 53 16.26 -5.77 12.93
CA HIS A 53 16.80 -6.79 12.01
C HIS A 53 16.92 -6.27 10.56
N CYS A 54 15.95 -5.49 10.11
CA CYS A 54 15.95 -4.95 8.74
C CYS A 54 17.05 -3.90 8.48
N TYR A 55 17.57 -3.24 9.49
CA TYR A 55 18.70 -2.30 9.32
C TYR A 55 19.97 -3.01 8.87
N GLU A 56 20.16 -4.26 9.31
CA GLU A 56 21.34 -5.04 8.99
C GLU A 56 21.14 -5.87 7.72
N THR A 57 19.93 -6.41 7.52
CA THR A 57 19.67 -7.41 6.47
C THR A 57 18.89 -6.87 5.26
N GLY A 58 18.24 -5.71 5.38
CA GLY A 58 17.35 -5.18 4.35
C GLY A 58 16.04 -5.97 4.19
N LYS A 59 15.70 -6.85 5.16
CA LYS A 59 14.48 -7.66 5.16
C LYS A 59 13.83 -7.65 6.54
N CYS A 60 12.50 -7.78 6.57
CA CYS A 60 11.79 -7.98 7.82
C CYS A 60 12.14 -9.35 8.42
N ALA A 61 12.26 -9.39 9.76
CA ALA A 61 12.53 -10.64 10.48
C ALA A 61 11.37 -11.66 10.37
N PHE A 62 10.15 -11.16 10.17
CA PHE A 62 8.99 -12.02 9.93
C PHE A 62 8.91 -12.35 8.44
N ASP A 63 9.11 -13.61 8.11
CA ASP A 63 9.08 -14.10 6.74
C ASP A 63 7.63 -14.39 6.30
N ASP A 64 6.98 -13.38 5.78
CA ASP A 64 5.61 -13.40 5.31
C ASP A 64 5.45 -12.55 4.03
N VAL A 65 4.22 -12.24 3.66
CA VAL A 65 3.90 -11.46 2.45
C VAL A 65 4.61 -10.10 2.38
N VAL A 66 5.04 -9.53 3.51
CA VAL A 66 5.73 -8.22 3.51
C VAL A 66 7.07 -8.31 2.79
N ASN A 67 7.84 -9.39 2.97
CA ASN A 67 9.09 -9.59 2.24
C ASN A 67 8.88 -9.83 0.73
N GLU A 68 7.78 -10.49 0.37
CA GLU A 68 7.39 -10.64 -1.05
C GLU A 68 7.02 -9.28 -1.67
N LEU A 69 6.22 -8.49 -0.95
CA LEU A 69 5.84 -7.14 -1.38
C LEU A 69 7.04 -6.20 -1.50
N ALA A 70 8.06 -6.36 -0.66
CA ALA A 70 9.28 -5.55 -0.72
C ALA A 70 10.00 -5.71 -2.08
N ALA A 71 10.12 -6.93 -2.58
CA ALA A 71 10.72 -7.21 -3.89
C ALA A 71 9.88 -6.63 -5.04
N GLU A 72 8.55 -6.78 -4.98
CA GLU A 72 7.64 -6.22 -5.98
C GLU A 72 7.64 -4.69 -5.98
N PHE A 73 7.73 -4.07 -4.79
CA PHE A 73 7.79 -2.62 -4.66
C PHE A 73 9.09 -2.05 -5.20
N GLU A 74 10.21 -2.73 -5.02
CA GLU A 74 11.49 -2.31 -5.59
C GLU A 74 11.44 -2.21 -7.12
N GLU A 75 10.79 -3.18 -7.77
CA GLU A 75 10.64 -3.23 -9.23
C GLU A 75 9.55 -2.27 -9.78
N ALA A 76 8.59 -1.85 -8.96
CA ALA A 76 7.47 -1.03 -9.40
C ALA A 76 7.87 0.45 -9.55
N ASP A 77 7.27 1.12 -10.52
CA ASP A 77 7.37 2.58 -10.73
C ASP A 77 6.34 3.34 -9.87
N GLY A 78 5.30 2.67 -9.42
CA GLY A 78 4.26 3.24 -8.57
C GLY A 78 3.70 2.26 -7.55
N LEU A 79 3.21 2.81 -6.43
CA LEU A 79 2.56 2.07 -5.36
C LEU A 79 1.18 2.66 -5.09
N VAL A 80 0.15 1.85 -5.23
CA VAL A 80 -1.21 2.17 -4.80
C VAL A 80 -1.52 1.42 -3.52
N VAL A 81 -2.04 2.11 -2.51
CA VAL A 81 -2.54 1.49 -1.29
C VAL A 81 -4.05 1.74 -1.17
N ALA A 82 -4.81 0.70 -0.93
CA ALA A 82 -6.26 0.77 -0.86
C ALA A 82 -6.78 0.23 0.48
N SER A 83 -7.71 0.95 1.11
CA SER A 83 -8.27 0.55 2.40
C SER A 83 -9.74 0.93 2.58
N PRO A 84 -10.54 0.07 3.20
CA PRO A 84 -11.77 0.54 3.83
C PRO A 84 -11.42 1.44 5.02
N VAL A 85 -12.35 2.33 5.38
CA VAL A 85 -12.19 3.21 6.54
C VAL A 85 -12.88 2.59 7.76
N TYR A 86 -12.09 2.35 8.80
CA TYR A 86 -12.56 1.86 10.10
C TYR A 86 -12.21 2.89 11.17
N TYR A 87 -13.21 3.46 11.85
CA TYR A 87 -13.00 4.48 12.89
C TYR A 87 -12.08 5.62 12.43
N ALA A 88 -12.36 6.17 11.24
CA ALA A 88 -11.60 7.26 10.60
C ALA A 88 -10.11 6.93 10.36
N SER A 89 -9.77 5.67 10.19
CA SER A 89 -8.41 5.18 9.95
C SER A 89 -8.43 4.04 8.94
N ALA A 90 -7.27 3.71 8.39
CA ALA A 90 -7.13 2.56 7.51
C ALA A 90 -7.26 1.25 8.28
N ASN A 91 -7.52 0.15 7.57
CA ASN A 91 -7.48 -1.19 8.16
C ASN A 91 -6.12 -1.43 8.83
N ALA A 92 -6.14 -1.83 10.09
CA ALA A 92 -4.94 -2.05 10.90
C ALA A 92 -3.97 -3.07 10.26
N THR A 93 -4.48 -4.08 9.55
CA THR A 93 -3.65 -5.04 8.81
C THR A 93 -2.84 -4.35 7.72
N LEU A 94 -3.42 -3.38 7.01
CA LEU A 94 -2.70 -2.58 6.02
C LEU A 94 -1.60 -1.75 6.68
N ILE A 95 -1.89 -1.08 7.79
CA ILE A 95 -0.91 -0.27 8.51
C ILE A 95 0.23 -1.13 9.03
N ALA A 96 -0.06 -2.30 9.61
CA ALA A 96 0.98 -3.25 10.03
C ALA A 96 1.89 -3.68 8.86
N CYS A 97 1.29 -3.91 7.70
CA CYS A 97 2.01 -4.22 6.48
C CYS A 97 2.90 -3.05 6.03
N LEU A 98 2.36 -1.84 5.94
CA LEU A 98 3.07 -0.65 5.47
C LEU A 98 4.21 -0.24 6.41
N ASP A 99 4.01 -0.27 7.72
CA ASP A 99 5.08 0.01 8.69
C ASP A 99 6.28 -0.91 8.45
N ARG A 100 6.02 -2.20 8.33
CA ARG A 100 7.08 -3.18 8.11
C ARG A 100 7.70 -3.07 6.72
N LEU A 101 6.90 -2.84 5.69
CA LEU A 101 7.34 -2.68 4.31
C LEU A 101 8.29 -1.48 4.16
N PHE A 102 7.87 -0.32 4.69
CA PHE A 102 8.66 0.91 4.56
C PHE A 102 9.91 0.91 5.46
N TYR A 103 9.85 0.28 6.63
CA TYR A 103 11.04 0.10 7.47
C TYR A 103 12.06 -0.87 6.88
N SER A 104 11.61 -1.93 6.22
CA SER A 104 12.50 -2.98 5.72
C SER A 104 13.06 -2.73 4.33
N THR A 105 12.56 -1.75 3.59
CA THR A 105 13.01 -1.44 2.23
C THR A 105 13.93 -0.22 2.20
N HIS A 106 15.17 -0.42 1.74
CA HIS A 106 16.21 0.61 1.73
C HIS A 106 16.51 1.17 0.34
N PHE A 107 15.86 0.67 -0.71
CA PHE A 107 16.01 1.21 -2.06
C PHE A 107 15.46 2.65 -2.16
N ASP A 108 15.93 3.39 -3.15
CA ASP A 108 15.50 4.75 -3.41
C ASP A 108 14.04 4.76 -3.91
N LYS A 109 13.16 5.42 -3.18
CA LYS A 109 11.73 5.55 -3.51
C LYS A 109 11.38 6.87 -4.20
N ARG A 110 12.35 7.78 -4.32
CA ARG A 110 12.12 9.05 -5.01
C ARG A 110 11.67 8.79 -6.44
N MET A 111 10.68 9.54 -6.88
CA MET A 111 10.05 9.42 -8.20
C MET A 111 9.21 8.16 -8.45
N LYS A 112 9.10 7.22 -7.48
CA LYS A 112 8.02 6.24 -7.52
C LYS A 112 6.72 6.94 -7.12
N VAL A 113 5.69 6.83 -7.95
CA VAL A 113 4.43 7.55 -7.72
C VAL A 113 3.59 6.83 -6.67
N GLY A 114 3.12 7.57 -5.65
CA GLY A 114 2.21 7.05 -4.63
C GLY A 114 0.76 7.42 -4.92
N ALA A 115 -0.18 6.55 -4.59
CA ALA A 115 -1.61 6.86 -4.59
C ALA A 115 -2.35 6.09 -3.49
N SER A 116 -3.35 6.73 -2.89
CA SER A 116 -4.21 6.12 -1.88
C SER A 116 -5.65 6.04 -2.38
N VAL A 117 -6.32 4.92 -2.11
CA VAL A 117 -7.74 4.70 -2.38
C VAL A 117 -8.43 4.35 -1.07
N VAL A 118 -9.44 5.09 -0.69
CA VAL A 118 -10.18 4.82 0.55
C VAL A 118 -11.68 4.80 0.30
N CYS A 119 -12.37 3.88 0.96
CA CYS A 119 -13.81 3.74 0.88
C CYS A 119 -14.41 3.78 2.28
N ALA A 120 -15.27 4.77 2.55
CA ALA A 120 -15.96 4.93 3.82
C ALA A 120 -17.47 4.79 3.65
N ARG A 121 -18.12 4.27 4.67
CA ARG A 121 -19.59 4.25 4.72
C ARG A 121 -20.19 5.64 4.90
N ARG A 122 -19.53 6.49 5.71
CA ARG A 122 -20.03 7.84 6.07
C ARG A 122 -18.95 8.90 5.98
N GLY A 123 -17.88 8.77 6.75
CA GLY A 123 -16.82 9.77 6.85
C GLY A 123 -15.51 9.16 7.32
N GLY A 124 -14.48 10.01 7.48
CA GLY A 124 -13.14 9.59 7.89
C GLY A 124 -12.16 9.41 6.75
N CYS A 125 -12.55 9.68 5.49
CA CYS A 125 -11.66 9.56 4.35
C CYS A 125 -10.46 10.51 4.45
N SER A 126 -10.66 11.77 4.82
CA SER A 126 -9.57 12.76 4.92
C SER A 126 -8.50 12.32 5.93
N ALA A 127 -8.91 11.87 7.12
CA ALA A 127 -7.98 11.38 8.13
C ALA A 127 -7.23 10.12 7.66
N THR A 128 -7.92 9.23 6.96
CA THR A 128 -7.31 8.03 6.40
C THR A 128 -6.32 8.34 5.27
N PHE A 129 -6.63 9.32 4.40
CA PHE A 129 -5.69 9.81 3.39
C PHE A 129 -4.44 10.41 4.04
N ASP A 130 -4.60 11.24 5.07
CA ASP A 130 -3.48 11.81 5.80
C ASP A 130 -2.57 10.72 6.39
N GLU A 131 -3.16 9.66 6.92
CA GLU A 131 -2.44 8.51 7.44
C GLU A 131 -1.64 7.77 6.35
N LEU A 132 -2.29 7.44 5.23
CA LEU A 132 -1.66 6.68 4.15
C LEU A 132 -0.63 7.50 3.36
N ASN A 133 -0.93 8.75 3.07
CA ASN A 133 -0.04 9.61 2.28
C ASN A 133 1.27 9.95 3.00
N LYS A 134 1.33 9.85 4.33
CA LYS A 134 2.59 10.01 5.09
C LYS A 134 3.67 9.03 4.68
N TYR A 135 3.32 7.81 4.33
CA TYR A 135 4.30 6.82 3.84
C TYR A 135 4.98 7.33 2.57
N PHE A 136 4.22 7.93 1.66
CA PHE A 136 4.75 8.49 0.43
C PHE A 136 5.58 9.75 0.68
N THR A 137 5.04 10.72 1.40
CA THR A 137 5.69 12.02 1.61
C THR A 137 6.99 11.89 2.42
N ILE A 138 7.01 11.06 3.47
CA ILE A 138 8.24 10.79 4.24
C ILE A 138 9.31 10.12 3.37
N SER A 139 8.90 9.31 2.40
CA SER A 139 9.79 8.59 1.49
C SER A 139 10.16 9.38 0.22
N ASN A 140 9.78 10.65 0.14
CA ASN A 140 9.98 11.52 -1.02
C ASN A 140 9.37 10.97 -2.32
N MET A 141 8.28 10.23 -2.20
CA MET A 141 7.48 9.80 -3.34
C MET A 141 6.46 10.88 -3.68
N PRO A 142 6.36 11.32 -4.95
CA PRO A 142 5.24 12.16 -5.35
C PRO A 142 3.94 11.37 -5.20
N ASP A 143 2.91 11.99 -4.64
CA ASP A 143 1.58 11.40 -4.54
C ASP A 143 0.61 12.03 -5.54
N SER A 144 -0.47 11.32 -5.83
CA SER A 144 -1.50 11.77 -6.77
C SER A 144 -2.40 12.88 -6.20
N GLY A 145 -2.17 13.28 -4.95
CA GLY A 145 -3.04 14.22 -4.24
C GLY A 145 -4.37 13.60 -3.80
N ILE A 146 -5.21 14.42 -3.17
CA ILE A 146 -6.55 14.02 -2.76
C ILE A 146 -7.54 14.46 -3.83
N TRP A 147 -8.14 13.51 -4.52
CA TRP A 147 -9.29 13.75 -5.40
C TRP A 147 -10.54 13.30 -4.65
N GLN A 148 -11.40 14.24 -4.30
CA GLN A 148 -12.72 14.00 -3.70
C GLN A 148 -13.78 13.91 -4.77
#